data_fd220dac9970b5c1638eec274dd6002c
#
_entry.id   fd220dac9970b5c1638eec274dd6002c
#
_cell.length_a   1.000
_cell.length_b   1.000
_cell.length_c   1.000
_cell.angle_alpha   90.00
_cell.angle_beta   90.00
_cell.angle_gamma   90.00
#
_symmetry.space_group_name_H-M   'P 1'
#
loop_
_entity.id
_entity.type
_entity.pdbx_description
1 polymer ?
#
loop_
_entity_poly.entity_id
_entity_poly.type
_entity_poly.pdbx_seq_one_letter_code
_entity_poly.pdbx_strand_id
1 'polypeptide(L)'
;MPVTISRPELLQDGDDAPFRQMIHDALGFGTRLLEIRNRLGEVIGLSGPAFSILIAIEHLSKDADVGISQVSDHLHQSGAFVTLEVAKLVKAGLVDKFANPEDGRRVIVEVTDKARALLAELAETQRPVNDAIFAGLDPDEFRTFATIAAKLVSGTEESLALLRYLAEQRRSRA
;
A
#
# COMPACT_ATOMS: atom_id res chain seq x y z
N MET A 1 10.16 23.37 19.90
CA MET A 1 10.11 23.30 18.40
C MET A 1 8.98 24.21 17.94
N PRO A 2 9.00 24.78 16.71
CA PRO A 2 7.86 25.51 16.22
C PRO A 2 6.64 24.57 16.07
N VAL A 3 5.43 25.11 16.28
CA VAL A 3 4.18 24.40 16.02
C VAL A 3 4.07 24.15 14.51
N THR A 4 3.74 22.93 14.13
CA THR A 4 3.77 22.45 12.72
C THR A 4 2.37 22.22 12.13
N ILE A 5 1.33 22.47 12.91
CA ILE A 5 -0.09 22.39 12.52
C ILE A 5 -0.82 23.68 12.89
N SER A 6 -1.85 24.02 12.14
CA SER A 6 -2.67 25.22 12.37
C SER A 6 -4.12 24.91 12.73
N ARG A 7 -4.53 23.64 12.64
CA ARG A 7 -5.90 23.21 12.98
C ARG A 7 -6.05 23.07 14.50
N PRO A 8 -6.93 23.84 15.15
CA PRO A 8 -7.09 23.79 16.61
C PRO A 8 -7.45 22.40 17.13
N GLU A 9 -8.21 21.63 16.34
CA GLU A 9 -8.69 20.28 16.70
C GLU A 9 -7.56 19.25 16.81
N LEU A 10 -6.38 19.56 16.27
CA LEU A 10 -5.20 18.70 16.33
C LEU A 10 -4.19 19.16 17.39
N LEU A 11 -4.45 20.29 18.05
CA LEU A 11 -3.65 20.82 19.14
C LEU A 11 -4.25 20.37 20.49
N GLN A 12 -3.39 20.12 21.46
CA GLN A 12 -3.78 19.94 22.84
C GLN A 12 -3.15 21.08 23.67
N ASP A 13 -3.99 21.92 24.28
CA ASP A 13 -3.57 23.09 25.05
C ASP A 13 -2.62 24.04 24.27
N GLY A 14 -2.80 24.12 22.95
CA GLY A 14 -1.97 24.93 22.08
C GLY A 14 -0.63 24.29 21.68
N ASP A 15 -0.35 23.06 22.12
CA ASP A 15 0.84 22.27 21.76
C ASP A 15 0.51 21.20 20.69
N ASP A 16 1.44 20.95 19.79
CA ASP A 16 1.37 19.91 18.79
C ASP A 16 2.16 18.63 19.16
N ALA A 17 2.62 18.49 20.40
CA ALA A 17 3.35 17.30 20.84
C ALA A 17 2.55 15.99 20.69
N PRO A 18 1.23 15.92 21.05
CA PRO A 18 0.43 14.72 20.80
C PRO A 18 0.29 14.38 19.32
N PHE A 19 0.16 15.39 18.46
CA PHE A 19 0.14 15.19 17.01
C PHE A 19 1.47 14.61 16.51
N ARG A 20 2.60 15.16 16.95
CA ARG A 20 3.92 14.62 16.60
C ARG A 20 4.10 13.18 17.06
N GLN A 21 3.66 12.86 18.28
CA GLN A 21 3.72 11.48 18.80
C GLN A 21 2.89 10.54 17.91
N MET A 22 1.65 10.91 17.58
CA MET A 22 0.80 10.13 16.69
C MET A 22 1.46 9.89 15.33
N ILE A 23 2.14 10.89 14.75
CA ILE A 23 2.89 10.72 13.49
C ILE A 23 4.04 9.72 13.66
N HIS A 24 4.79 9.77 14.78
CA HIS A 24 5.86 8.80 15.04
C HIS A 24 5.32 7.38 15.20
N ASP A 25 4.19 7.20 15.88
CA ASP A 25 3.54 5.90 16.07
C ASP A 25 3.03 5.35 14.73
N ALA A 26 2.40 6.20 13.91
CA ALA A 26 1.95 5.83 12.57
C ALA A 26 3.11 5.41 11.65
N LEU A 27 4.23 6.16 11.65
CA LEU A 27 5.44 5.80 10.91
C LEU A 27 6.05 4.49 11.43
N GLY A 28 6.10 4.30 12.74
CA GLY A 28 6.58 3.07 13.37
C GLY A 28 5.73 1.87 12.98
N PHE A 29 4.40 2.01 13.00
CA PHE A 29 3.46 0.99 12.56
C PHE A 29 3.66 0.66 11.07
N GLY A 30 3.67 1.68 10.20
CA GLY A 30 3.83 1.50 8.77
C GLY A 30 5.14 0.80 8.39
N THR A 31 6.25 1.19 9.03
CA THR A 31 7.57 0.56 8.81
C THR A 31 7.55 -0.93 9.18
N ARG A 32 6.97 -1.27 10.34
CA ARG A 32 6.87 -2.68 10.77
C ARG A 32 5.91 -3.49 9.92
N LEU A 33 4.81 -2.89 9.48
CA LEU A 33 3.88 -3.54 8.55
C LEU A 33 4.56 -3.90 7.23
N LEU A 34 5.38 -2.99 6.67
CA LEU A 34 6.17 -3.26 5.47
C LEU A 34 7.20 -4.37 5.71
N GLU A 35 7.88 -4.39 6.86
CA GLU A 35 8.81 -5.46 7.24
C GLU A 35 8.11 -6.82 7.30
N ILE A 36 6.94 -6.89 7.94
CA ILE A 36 6.13 -8.12 8.00
C ILE A 36 5.75 -8.59 6.60
N ARG A 37 5.31 -7.69 5.72
CA ARG A 37 5.00 -8.04 4.34
C ARG A 37 6.22 -8.56 3.57
N ASN A 38 7.39 -7.96 3.78
CA ASN A 38 8.63 -8.44 3.18
C ASN A 38 8.94 -9.87 3.66
N ARG A 39 8.85 -10.13 4.96
CA ARG A 39 9.07 -11.48 5.53
C ARG A 39 8.08 -12.51 5.03
N LEU A 40 6.80 -12.16 4.91
CA LEU A 40 5.80 -13.05 4.32
C LEU A 40 6.12 -13.38 2.85
N GLY A 41 6.60 -12.40 2.08
CA GLY A 41 7.09 -12.64 0.73
C GLY A 41 8.25 -13.63 0.70
N GLU A 42 9.24 -13.46 1.58
CA GLU A 42 10.41 -14.36 1.69
C GLU A 42 10.01 -15.81 1.96
N VAL A 43 8.95 -16.06 2.75
CA VAL A 43 8.44 -17.43 3.02
C VAL A 43 8.09 -18.17 1.74
N ILE A 44 7.60 -17.45 0.73
CA ILE A 44 7.22 -18.01 -0.58
C ILE A 44 8.24 -17.69 -1.69
N GLY A 45 9.45 -17.26 -1.33
CA GLY A 45 10.53 -16.99 -2.26
C GLY A 45 10.36 -15.71 -3.09
N LEU A 46 9.54 -14.75 -2.64
CA LEU A 46 9.32 -13.47 -3.30
C LEU A 46 9.98 -12.32 -2.53
N SER A 47 10.42 -11.29 -3.27
CA SER A 47 10.72 -10.00 -2.65
C SER A 47 9.44 -9.34 -2.13
N GLY A 48 9.55 -8.48 -1.11
CA GLY A 48 8.39 -7.76 -0.57
C GLY A 48 7.59 -6.98 -1.63
N PRO A 49 8.23 -6.24 -2.53
CA PRO A 49 7.55 -5.60 -3.66
C PRO A 49 6.81 -6.58 -4.56
N ALA A 50 7.43 -7.69 -4.97
CA ALA A 50 6.79 -8.70 -5.81
C ALA A 50 5.58 -9.33 -5.10
N PHE A 51 5.71 -9.65 -3.80
CA PHE A 51 4.61 -10.14 -2.98
C PHE A 51 3.46 -9.13 -2.88
N SER A 52 3.76 -7.85 -2.64
CA SER A 52 2.75 -6.80 -2.54
C SER A 52 1.99 -6.62 -3.85
N ILE A 53 2.68 -6.68 -5.00
CA ILE A 53 2.07 -6.60 -6.32
C ILE A 53 1.19 -7.83 -6.60
N LEU A 54 1.66 -9.04 -6.27
CA LEU A 54 0.89 -10.27 -6.43
C LEU A 54 -0.44 -10.21 -5.65
N ILE A 55 -0.39 -9.79 -4.39
CA ILE A 55 -1.58 -9.61 -3.55
C ILE A 55 -2.51 -8.52 -4.10
N ALA A 56 -1.96 -7.40 -4.61
CA ALA A 56 -2.76 -6.32 -5.19
C ALA A 56 -3.50 -6.79 -6.45
N ILE A 57 -2.83 -7.54 -7.34
CA ILE A 57 -3.48 -8.12 -8.52
C ILE A 57 -4.63 -9.05 -8.09
N GLU A 58 -4.40 -9.99 -7.18
CA GLU A 58 -5.43 -10.92 -6.69
C GLU A 58 -6.61 -10.19 -6.03
N HIS A 59 -6.32 -9.10 -5.28
CA HIS A 59 -7.36 -8.30 -4.65
C HIS A 59 -8.22 -7.55 -5.66
N LEU A 60 -7.58 -6.87 -6.61
CA LEU A 60 -8.26 -6.02 -7.60
C LEU A 60 -9.01 -6.85 -8.67
N SER A 61 -8.53 -8.05 -9.00
CA SER A 61 -9.14 -8.92 -10.02
C SER A 61 -10.50 -9.51 -9.62
N LYS A 62 -10.96 -9.29 -8.38
CA LYS A 62 -12.28 -9.76 -7.91
C LYS A 62 -13.43 -9.02 -8.58
N ASP A 63 -13.23 -7.76 -8.94
CA ASP A 63 -14.31 -6.87 -9.38
C ASP A 63 -14.15 -6.43 -10.84
N ALA A 64 -12.96 -6.54 -11.46
CA ALA A 64 -12.70 -6.10 -12.82
C ALA A 64 -11.38 -6.62 -13.37
N ASP A 65 -11.17 -6.48 -14.68
CA ASP A 65 -9.88 -6.66 -15.32
C ASP A 65 -8.85 -5.67 -14.79
N VAL A 66 -7.66 -6.16 -14.45
CA VAL A 66 -6.61 -5.38 -13.79
C VAL A 66 -5.47 -5.11 -14.75
N GLY A 67 -5.13 -3.85 -14.93
CA GLY A 67 -3.95 -3.40 -15.67
C GLY A 67 -2.83 -2.87 -14.75
N ILE A 68 -1.67 -2.63 -15.34
CA ILE A 68 -0.50 -2.09 -14.62
C ILE A 68 -0.81 -0.76 -13.91
N SER A 69 -1.61 0.12 -14.53
CA SER A 69 -1.98 1.41 -13.93
C SER A 69 -2.79 1.23 -12.66
N GLN A 70 -3.81 0.35 -12.65
CA GLN A 70 -4.61 0.11 -11.45
C GLN A 70 -3.76 -0.44 -10.29
N VAL A 71 -2.82 -1.35 -10.57
CA VAL A 71 -1.88 -1.86 -9.56
C VAL A 71 -0.94 -0.75 -9.06
N SER A 72 -0.44 0.08 -9.98
CA SER A 72 0.42 1.24 -9.69
C SER A 72 -0.27 2.24 -8.77
N ASP A 73 -1.49 2.61 -9.11
CA ASP A 73 -2.31 3.56 -8.35
C ASP A 73 -2.68 2.98 -6.97
N HIS A 74 -3.10 1.71 -6.92
CA HIS A 74 -3.45 1.02 -5.68
C HIS A 74 -2.28 0.92 -4.69
N LEU A 75 -1.06 0.69 -5.19
CA LEU A 75 0.14 0.56 -4.35
C LEU A 75 0.90 1.88 -4.18
N HIS A 76 0.45 2.97 -4.79
CA HIS A 76 1.16 4.27 -4.80
C HIS A 76 2.61 4.15 -5.27
N GLN A 77 2.84 3.28 -6.29
CA GLN A 77 4.15 3.03 -6.89
C GLN A 77 4.20 3.55 -8.32
N SER A 78 5.41 3.73 -8.87
CA SER A 78 5.52 4.12 -10.29
C SER A 78 5.15 2.97 -11.23
N GLY A 79 4.47 3.28 -12.34
CA GLY A 79 4.10 2.28 -13.34
C GLY A 79 5.32 1.52 -13.93
N ALA A 80 6.48 2.20 -14.05
CA ALA A 80 7.72 1.57 -14.49
C ALA A 80 8.20 0.50 -13.49
N PHE A 81 8.14 0.80 -12.19
CA PHE A 81 8.48 -0.16 -11.14
C PHE A 81 7.54 -1.36 -11.13
N VAL A 82 6.23 -1.12 -11.18
CA VAL A 82 5.22 -2.19 -11.22
C VAL A 82 5.41 -3.08 -12.46
N THR A 83 5.69 -2.48 -13.63
CA THR A 83 5.96 -3.24 -14.87
C THR A 83 7.15 -4.17 -14.71
N LEU A 84 8.23 -3.72 -14.06
CA LEU A 84 9.44 -4.51 -13.83
C LEU A 84 9.16 -5.70 -12.89
N GLU A 85 8.44 -5.47 -11.80
CA GLU A 85 8.11 -6.52 -10.83
C GLU A 85 7.10 -7.52 -11.41
N VAL A 86 6.08 -7.06 -12.16
CA VAL A 86 5.14 -7.94 -12.88
C VAL A 86 5.89 -8.83 -13.88
N ALA A 87 6.89 -8.31 -14.60
CA ALA A 87 7.69 -9.13 -15.51
C ALA A 87 8.43 -10.26 -14.80
N LYS A 88 8.89 -10.04 -13.55
CA LYS A 88 9.51 -11.10 -12.73
C LYS A 88 8.47 -12.14 -12.30
N LEU A 89 7.26 -11.71 -11.91
CA LEU A 89 6.16 -12.61 -11.55
C LEU A 89 5.69 -13.46 -12.74
N VAL A 90 5.62 -12.86 -13.94
CA VAL A 90 5.32 -13.59 -15.20
C VAL A 90 6.40 -14.64 -15.47
N LYS A 91 7.69 -14.27 -15.37
CA LYS A 91 8.81 -15.22 -15.53
C LYS A 91 8.77 -16.36 -14.51
N ALA A 92 8.27 -16.11 -13.30
CA ALA A 92 8.09 -17.12 -12.27
C ALA A 92 6.82 -17.98 -12.47
N GLY A 93 5.97 -17.65 -13.45
CA GLY A 93 4.70 -18.31 -13.72
C GLY A 93 3.64 -18.05 -12.64
N LEU A 94 3.70 -16.91 -11.97
CA LEU A 94 2.78 -16.50 -10.91
C LEU A 94 1.73 -15.49 -11.39
N VAL A 95 1.99 -14.83 -12.50
CA VAL A 95 1.09 -13.87 -13.15
C VAL A 95 1.06 -14.15 -14.64
N ASP A 96 -0.11 -14.16 -15.24
CA ASP A 96 -0.32 -14.14 -16.68
C ASP A 96 -0.53 -12.70 -17.15
N LYS A 97 -0.18 -12.45 -18.42
CA LYS A 97 -0.24 -11.13 -19.03
C LYS A 97 -0.86 -11.23 -20.42
N PHE A 98 -1.97 -10.55 -20.65
CA PHE A 98 -2.71 -10.58 -21.90
C PHE A 98 -2.87 -9.18 -22.49
N ALA A 99 -3.08 -9.10 -23.81
CA ALA A 99 -3.59 -7.88 -24.42
C ALA A 99 -5.07 -7.71 -24.05
N ASN A 100 -5.47 -6.48 -23.71
CA ASN A 100 -6.89 -6.20 -23.47
C ASN A 100 -7.68 -6.35 -24.79
N PRO A 101 -8.76 -7.16 -24.83
CA PRO A 101 -9.54 -7.38 -26.04
C PRO A 101 -10.22 -6.11 -26.59
N GLU A 102 -10.58 -5.17 -25.70
CA GLU A 102 -11.25 -3.93 -26.05
C GLU A 102 -10.28 -2.80 -26.43
N ASP A 103 -9.07 -2.84 -25.87
CA ASP A 103 -8.00 -1.87 -26.15
C ASP A 103 -6.64 -2.57 -26.15
N GLY A 104 -6.19 -2.99 -27.31
CA GLY A 104 -4.93 -3.71 -27.48
C GLY A 104 -3.66 -2.94 -27.05
N ARG A 105 -3.78 -1.64 -26.66
CA ARG A 105 -2.71 -0.85 -26.05
C ARG A 105 -2.60 -1.10 -24.55
N ARG A 106 -3.65 -1.65 -23.94
CA ARG A 106 -3.70 -2.00 -22.53
C ARG A 106 -3.35 -3.45 -22.33
N VAL A 107 -2.84 -3.72 -21.16
CA VAL A 107 -2.46 -5.07 -20.72
C VAL A 107 -3.27 -5.43 -19.50
N ILE A 108 -3.84 -6.63 -19.51
CA ILE A 108 -4.47 -7.25 -18.36
C ILE A 108 -3.43 -8.16 -17.69
N VAL A 109 -3.39 -8.16 -16.38
CA VAL A 109 -2.57 -9.04 -15.54
C VAL A 109 -3.47 -9.86 -14.63
N GLU A 110 -3.20 -11.15 -14.51
CA GLU A 110 -4.02 -12.09 -13.75
C GLU A 110 -3.13 -13.05 -12.95
N VAL A 111 -3.56 -13.36 -11.73
CA VAL A 111 -2.85 -14.32 -10.88
C VAL A 111 -3.12 -15.75 -11.37
N THR A 112 -2.08 -16.55 -11.54
CA THR A 112 -2.19 -17.94 -11.97
C THR A 112 -2.69 -18.87 -10.85
N ASP A 113 -3.20 -20.04 -11.20
CA ASP A 113 -3.57 -21.09 -10.22
C ASP A 113 -2.37 -21.53 -9.36
N LYS A 114 -1.18 -21.54 -9.95
CA LYS A 114 0.07 -21.79 -9.21
C LYS A 114 0.27 -20.75 -8.09
N ALA A 115 0.04 -19.48 -8.39
CA ALA A 115 0.19 -18.43 -7.39
C ALA A 115 -0.93 -18.50 -6.33
N ARG A 116 -2.16 -18.79 -6.74
CA ARG A 116 -3.28 -19.00 -5.78
C ARG A 116 -2.99 -20.14 -4.81
N ALA A 117 -2.45 -21.26 -5.30
CA ALA A 117 -2.03 -22.37 -4.44
C ALA A 117 -0.94 -21.93 -3.45
N LEU A 118 0.07 -21.21 -3.92
CA LEU A 118 1.16 -20.69 -3.09
C LEU A 118 0.67 -19.71 -2.02
N LEU A 119 -0.27 -18.85 -2.36
CA LEU A 119 -0.91 -17.92 -1.41
C LEU A 119 -1.79 -18.66 -0.38
N ALA A 120 -2.43 -19.75 -0.80
CA ALA A 120 -3.22 -20.60 0.12
C ALA A 120 -2.33 -21.31 1.17
N GLU A 121 -1.17 -21.80 0.77
CA GLU A 121 -0.17 -22.35 1.70
C GLU A 121 0.37 -21.27 2.65
N LEU A 122 0.68 -20.07 2.12
CA LEU A 122 1.14 -18.95 2.94
C LEU A 122 0.12 -18.54 3.99
N ALA A 123 -1.18 -18.69 3.72
CA ALA A 123 -2.24 -18.28 4.63
C ALA A 123 -2.14 -18.95 6.01
N GLU A 124 -1.57 -20.15 6.12
CA GLU A 124 -1.32 -20.82 7.40
C GLU A 124 -0.36 -20.03 8.30
N THR A 125 0.69 -19.45 7.71
CA THR A 125 1.65 -18.59 8.40
C THR A 125 1.11 -17.16 8.56
N GLN A 126 0.39 -16.66 7.56
CA GLN A 126 -0.06 -15.27 7.52
C GLN A 126 -1.17 -14.97 8.54
N ARG A 127 -2.12 -15.90 8.76
CA ARG A 127 -3.24 -15.70 9.70
C ARG A 127 -2.77 -15.33 11.11
N PRO A 128 -1.96 -16.15 11.82
CA PRO A 128 -1.53 -15.82 13.17
C PRO A 128 -0.69 -14.51 13.22
N VAL A 129 0.06 -14.20 12.17
CA VAL A 129 0.83 -12.95 12.09
C VAL A 129 -0.11 -11.75 11.97
N ASN A 130 -1.11 -11.81 11.10
CA ASN A 130 -2.09 -10.73 10.94
C ASN A 130 -2.93 -10.56 12.21
N ASP A 131 -3.36 -11.65 12.85
CA ASP A 131 -4.10 -11.61 14.11
C ASP A 131 -3.28 -10.92 15.21
N ALA A 132 -1.99 -11.22 15.30
CA ALA A 132 -1.09 -10.60 16.28
C ALA A 132 -0.92 -9.08 16.08
N ILE A 133 -0.95 -8.57 14.83
CA ILE A 133 -0.86 -7.13 14.55
C ILE A 133 -2.00 -6.37 15.22
N PHE A 134 -3.20 -6.93 15.19
CA PHE A 134 -4.42 -6.28 15.63
C PHE A 134 -4.98 -6.84 16.96
N ALA A 135 -4.23 -7.69 17.66
CA ALA A 135 -4.66 -8.35 18.89
C ALA A 135 -5.04 -7.39 20.03
N GLY A 136 -4.53 -6.14 19.98
CA GLY A 136 -4.83 -5.11 20.97
C GLY A 136 -6.10 -4.32 20.68
N LEU A 137 -6.78 -4.55 19.55
CA LEU A 137 -7.98 -3.83 19.15
C LEU A 137 -9.23 -4.67 19.35
N ASP A 138 -10.28 -4.06 19.88
CA ASP A 138 -11.62 -4.65 19.82
C ASP A 138 -12.23 -4.49 18.40
N PRO A 139 -13.36 -5.18 18.09
CA PRO A 139 -13.98 -5.11 16.77
C PRO A 139 -14.44 -3.70 16.34
N ASP A 140 -14.84 -2.83 17.27
CA ASP A 140 -15.27 -1.46 16.96
C ASP A 140 -14.07 -0.55 16.70
N GLU A 141 -13.02 -0.70 17.48
CA GLU A 141 -11.73 -0.04 17.26
C GLU A 141 -11.12 -0.42 15.92
N PHE A 142 -11.15 -1.71 15.55
CA PHE A 142 -10.67 -2.16 14.24
C PHE A 142 -11.47 -1.54 13.09
N ARG A 143 -12.81 -1.50 13.16
CA ARG A 143 -13.66 -0.87 12.14
C ARG A 143 -13.39 0.64 12.04
N THR A 144 -13.22 1.29 13.18
CA THR A 144 -12.89 2.72 13.25
C THR A 144 -11.52 2.98 12.62
N PHE A 145 -10.51 2.19 12.98
CA PHE A 145 -9.17 2.28 12.41
C PHE A 145 -9.19 2.08 10.88
N ALA A 146 -9.89 1.06 10.38
CA ALA A 146 -10.00 0.81 8.93
C ALA A 146 -10.60 2.02 8.19
N THR A 147 -11.64 2.63 8.75
CA THR A 147 -12.27 3.84 8.20
C THR A 147 -11.33 5.04 8.21
N ILE A 148 -10.61 5.24 9.31
CA ILE A 148 -9.62 6.33 9.44
C ILE A 148 -8.46 6.13 8.49
N ALA A 149 -7.93 4.92 8.39
CA ALA A 149 -6.82 4.59 7.48
C ALA A 149 -7.16 4.94 6.03
N ALA A 150 -8.36 4.58 5.55
CA ALA A 150 -8.80 4.92 4.21
C ALA A 150 -8.86 6.45 3.96
N LYS A 151 -9.35 7.22 4.94
CA LYS A 151 -9.37 8.69 4.87
C LYS A 151 -7.96 9.29 4.85
N LEU A 152 -7.04 8.72 5.63
CA LEU A 152 -5.65 9.20 5.70
C LEU A 152 -4.88 8.92 4.41
N VAL A 153 -5.16 7.82 3.71
CA VAL A 153 -4.59 7.55 2.38
C VAL A 153 -4.92 8.70 1.43
N SER A 154 -6.20 9.06 1.28
CA SER A 154 -6.61 10.20 0.43
C SER A 154 -5.97 11.52 0.87
N GLY A 155 -5.94 11.80 2.18
CA GLY A 155 -5.35 13.02 2.73
C GLY A 155 -3.83 13.11 2.49
N THR A 156 -3.11 11.99 2.47
CA THR A 156 -1.68 11.97 2.16
C THR A 156 -1.40 12.24 0.68
N GLU A 157 -2.25 11.80 -0.24
CA GLU A 157 -2.15 12.12 -1.67
C GLU A 157 -2.29 13.62 -1.91
N GLU A 158 -3.31 14.25 -1.33
CA GLU A 158 -3.52 15.70 -1.39
C GLU A 158 -2.33 16.46 -0.80
N SER A 159 -1.79 15.98 0.33
CA SER A 159 -0.64 16.60 0.99
C SER A 159 0.64 16.52 0.14
N LEU A 160 0.87 15.41 -0.56
CA LEU A 160 1.99 15.27 -1.51
C LEU A 160 1.84 16.21 -2.71
N ALA A 161 0.62 16.41 -3.22
CA ALA A 161 0.37 17.38 -4.29
C ALA A 161 0.63 18.82 -3.83
N LEU A 162 0.16 19.17 -2.63
CA LEU A 162 0.42 20.48 -2.01
C LEU A 162 1.92 20.70 -1.77
N LEU A 163 2.64 19.71 -1.28
CA LEU A 163 4.08 19.81 -1.04
C LEU A 163 4.85 20.09 -2.35
N ARG A 164 4.49 19.41 -3.45
CA ARG A 164 5.07 19.67 -4.78
C ARG A 164 4.83 21.11 -5.21
N TYR A 165 3.59 21.58 -5.12
CA TYR A 165 3.23 22.97 -5.47
C TYR A 165 4.04 23.99 -4.65
N LEU A 166 4.12 23.82 -3.33
CA LEU A 166 4.87 24.74 -2.46
C LEU A 166 6.39 24.71 -2.76
N ALA A 167 6.94 23.56 -3.11
CA ALA A 167 8.35 23.44 -3.49
C ALA A 167 8.65 24.17 -4.81
N GLU A 168 7.76 24.12 -5.80
CA GLU A 168 7.87 24.87 -7.05
C GLU A 168 7.80 26.38 -6.83
N GLN A 169 6.85 26.83 -5.99
CA GLN A 169 6.73 28.24 -5.61
C GLN A 169 8.00 28.80 -4.95
N ARG A 170 8.67 28.00 -4.12
CA ARG A 170 9.94 28.42 -3.51
C ARG A 170 11.06 28.55 -4.52
N ARG A 171 11.15 27.62 -5.50
CA ARG A 171 12.16 27.67 -6.57
C ARG A 171 11.98 28.88 -7.49
N SER A 172 10.72 29.28 -7.74
CA SER A 172 10.42 30.45 -8.60
C SER A 172 10.70 31.80 -7.93
N ARG A 173 10.92 31.81 -6.60
CA ARG A 173 11.20 33.03 -5.82
C ARG A 173 12.68 33.18 -5.44
N ALA A 174 13.49 32.16 -5.68
CA ALA A 174 14.93 32.15 -5.42
C ALA A 174 15.73 32.44 -6.68
#